data_34767f666056bf368550e8ab6e98a822
#
_entry.id   34767f666056bf368550e8ab6e98a822
#
_cell.length_a   1.000
_cell.length_b   1.000
_cell.length_c   1.000
_cell.angle_alpha   90.00
_cell.angle_beta   90.00
_cell.angle_gamma   90.00
#
_symmetry.space_group_name_H-M   'P 1'
#
loop_
_entity.id
_entity.type
_entity.pdbx_description
1 polymer ?
#
loop_
_entity_poly.entity_id
_entity_poly.type
_entity_poly.pdbx_seq_one_letter_code
_entity_poly.pdbx_strand_id
1 'polypeptide(L)'
;MDPVSHAEPSARIPASRVPEGRGPEGHVAAACVAAGRVLESEEPALPLGTAPLYASAPSPEDAANATTAAAVSGPRTFAVDCGGGGIKTALLDAAGTQIGPARRTPVRYPFSPAALENIIAADAAALRAEGCDFERLTVGMPGMLRHGVVVYTPHYIRRAGPHTRLDPEMEAAWNGLDIRAALAARFSRPTLVLNDAEVAAAATVTGRGLEVVLTFGTGLGNAIVDSGVLAPHLEFSHAPLRWGLTYDDVIGEIERIRLGDAAWSRQVARAIESLYPVIRWDTLYLGGGNAARITESVRERLSGSVVFIPNAAGMSGGVRAWDLVAASERARAEQ
;
A
#
# COMPACT_ATOMS: atom_id res chain seq x y z
N MET A 1 26.23 48.12 -40.03
CA MET A 1 24.80 47.76 -40.05
C MET A 1 24.62 46.69 -38.98
N ASP A 2 24.29 47.19 -37.77
CA ASP A 2 24.10 46.34 -36.58
C ASP A 2 22.68 45.78 -36.54
N PRO A 3 22.44 44.55 -36.07
CA PRO A 3 21.11 44.08 -35.76
C PRO A 3 20.81 44.29 -34.28
N VAL A 4 19.65 44.85 -34.06
CA VAL A 4 19.02 45.24 -32.79
C VAL A 4 18.67 44.01 -31.96
N SER A 5 19.14 44.03 -30.72
CA SER A 5 18.77 43.12 -29.63
C SER A 5 17.39 43.54 -29.06
N HIS A 6 16.44 42.61 -29.02
CA HIS A 6 15.22 42.73 -28.21
C HIS A 6 15.32 41.78 -27.03
N ALA A 7 15.53 42.36 -25.84
CA ALA A 7 15.37 41.72 -24.56
C ALA A 7 13.97 42.02 -24.04
N GLU A 8 13.19 41.00 -23.70
CA GLU A 8 11.94 41.11 -22.95
C GLU A 8 12.19 41.15 -21.44
N PRO A 9 11.43 41.94 -20.67
CA PRO A 9 11.62 42.04 -19.23
C PRO A 9 10.82 41.00 -18.45
N SER A 10 11.55 40.28 -17.60
CA SER A 10 11.02 39.41 -16.56
C SER A 10 10.18 40.19 -15.53
N ALA A 11 8.91 39.85 -15.40
CA ALA A 11 8.03 40.40 -14.36
C ALA A 11 8.34 39.76 -13.00
N ARG A 12 8.88 40.55 -12.08
CA ARG A 12 9.02 40.21 -10.66
C ARG A 12 7.70 40.49 -9.92
N ILE A 13 7.19 39.50 -9.21
CA ILE A 13 6.07 39.62 -8.29
C ILE A 13 6.60 40.26 -6.98
N PRO A 14 6.00 41.30 -6.43
CA PRO A 14 6.45 41.91 -5.19
C PRO A 14 6.01 41.14 -3.95
N ALA A 15 6.93 40.95 -3.02
CA ALA A 15 6.67 40.40 -1.70
C ALA A 15 5.76 41.33 -0.87
N SER A 16 4.65 40.80 -0.37
CA SER A 16 3.78 41.49 0.58
C SER A 16 4.42 41.55 1.97
N ARG A 17 4.54 42.75 2.50
CA ARG A 17 4.98 43.02 3.87
C ARG A 17 3.88 42.64 4.87
N VAL A 18 4.27 41.89 5.89
CA VAL A 18 3.50 41.68 7.11
C VAL A 18 3.70 42.89 8.04
N PRO A 19 2.66 43.50 8.60
CA PRO A 19 2.83 44.55 9.59
C PRO A 19 3.09 43.97 10.99
N GLU A 20 4.15 44.45 11.65
CA GLU A 20 4.38 44.28 13.08
C GLU A 20 3.35 45.09 13.87
N GLY A 21 2.52 44.42 14.67
CA GLY A 21 1.62 45.02 15.63
C GLY A 21 2.09 44.76 17.05
N ARG A 22 2.42 45.88 17.76
CA ARG A 22 2.77 45.92 19.20
C ARG A 22 1.56 45.49 20.04
N GLY A 23 1.82 44.70 21.10
CA GLY A 23 0.87 44.44 22.15
C GLY A 23 0.60 45.64 23.06
N PRO A 24 -0.42 45.56 23.91
CA PRO A 24 -0.23 45.95 25.31
C PRO A 24 -0.63 44.86 26.32
N GLU A 25 0.13 44.91 27.40
CA GLU A 25 -0.11 44.23 28.67
C GLU A 25 -1.41 44.70 29.35
N GLY A 26 -2.01 43.82 30.12
CA GLY A 26 -2.89 44.32 31.16
C GLY A 26 -4.02 43.40 31.62
N HIS A 27 -3.79 42.85 32.80
CA HIS A 27 -4.76 42.55 33.87
C HIS A 27 -5.57 41.23 33.85
N VAL A 28 -5.13 40.40 34.77
CA VAL A 28 -5.83 39.34 35.51
C VAL A 28 -7.15 39.85 36.08
N ALA A 29 -8.23 39.09 35.83
CA ALA A 29 -9.39 39.07 36.70
C ALA A 29 -9.94 37.65 36.77
N ALA A 30 -9.85 37.08 37.97
CA ALA A 30 -10.51 35.85 38.36
C ALA A 30 -12.02 36.09 38.50
N ALA A 31 -12.83 35.22 37.92
CA ALA A 31 -14.25 35.09 38.34
C ALA A 31 -14.77 33.69 38.11
N CYS A 32 -15.00 33.01 39.21
CA CYS A 32 -16.11 32.15 39.57
C CYS A 32 -16.61 31.03 38.66
N VAL A 33 -16.39 29.84 39.16
CA VAL A 33 -17.12 28.57 39.02
C VAL A 33 -18.65 28.80 39.01
N ALA A 34 -19.29 28.35 37.93
CA ALA A 34 -20.71 27.99 37.96
C ALA A 34 -20.87 26.59 37.36
N ALA A 35 -21.30 25.65 38.17
CA ALA A 35 -21.64 24.30 37.83
C ALA A 35 -22.79 24.26 36.80
N GLY A 36 -22.49 23.90 35.56
CA GLY A 36 -23.48 23.57 34.54
C GLY A 36 -23.56 22.05 34.38
N ARG A 37 -24.69 21.47 34.70
CA ARG A 37 -25.02 20.06 34.47
C ARG A 37 -24.79 19.70 33.00
N VAL A 38 -23.95 18.72 32.77
CA VAL A 38 -23.88 18.01 31.49
C VAL A 38 -25.14 17.14 31.43
N LEU A 39 -26.04 17.46 30.51
CA LEU A 39 -27.12 16.56 30.13
C LEU A 39 -26.48 15.47 29.28
N GLU A 40 -26.33 14.28 29.85
CA GLU A 40 -26.09 13.06 29.13
C GLU A 40 -27.34 12.79 28.26
N SER A 41 -27.25 13.08 26.97
CA SER A 41 -28.22 12.58 26.01
C SER A 41 -27.76 11.15 25.64
N GLU A 42 -28.41 10.15 26.23
CA GLU A 42 -28.39 8.78 25.75
C GLU A 42 -29.03 8.75 24.35
N GLU A 43 -28.21 8.70 23.30
CA GLU A 43 -28.69 8.26 21.99
C GLU A 43 -28.91 6.74 22.06
N PRO A 44 -30.09 6.23 21.63
CA PRO A 44 -30.35 4.81 21.62
C PRO A 44 -29.45 4.13 20.60
N ALA A 45 -28.63 3.19 21.06
CA ALA A 45 -27.90 2.26 20.21
C ALA A 45 -28.88 1.49 19.32
N LEU A 46 -28.76 1.68 18.01
CA LEU A 46 -29.47 0.85 17.03
C LEU A 46 -28.99 -0.59 17.16
N PRO A 47 -29.88 -1.57 17.27
CA PRO A 47 -29.49 -2.96 17.38
C PRO A 47 -28.85 -3.42 16.05
N LEU A 48 -27.57 -3.74 16.07
CA LEU A 48 -26.91 -4.49 15.01
C LEU A 48 -27.56 -5.88 14.95
N GLY A 49 -28.33 -6.11 13.89
CA GLY A 49 -28.97 -7.39 13.62
C GLY A 49 -27.92 -8.49 13.53
N THR A 50 -27.96 -9.40 14.51
CA THR A 50 -27.21 -10.65 14.50
C THR A 50 -27.81 -11.61 13.50
N ALA A 51 -27.26 -11.69 12.30
CA ALA A 51 -27.41 -12.83 11.42
C ALA A 51 -26.03 -13.41 11.14
N PRO A 52 -25.75 -14.67 11.51
CA PRO A 52 -24.49 -15.32 11.18
C PRO A 52 -24.55 -15.80 9.72
N LEU A 53 -23.98 -15.05 8.83
CA LEU A 53 -23.68 -15.48 7.44
C LEU A 53 -22.17 -15.77 7.33
N TYR A 54 -21.68 -16.74 8.08
CA TYR A 54 -20.37 -17.32 7.81
C TYR A 54 -20.55 -18.80 7.46
N ALA A 55 -20.33 -19.12 6.20
CA ALA A 55 -19.87 -20.44 5.85
C ALA A 55 -18.50 -20.61 6.51
N SER A 56 -18.36 -21.62 7.37
CA SER A 56 -17.14 -21.97 8.07
C SER A 56 -16.00 -22.12 7.05
N ALA A 57 -14.87 -21.49 7.32
CA ALA A 57 -13.63 -21.75 6.59
C ALA A 57 -13.31 -23.25 6.71
N PRO A 58 -12.79 -23.90 5.64
CA PRO A 58 -12.40 -25.29 5.70
C PRO A 58 -11.34 -25.50 6.79
N SER A 59 -11.45 -26.64 7.51
CA SER A 59 -10.54 -26.96 8.61
C SER A 59 -9.11 -27.20 8.08
N PRO A 60 -8.06 -27.06 8.91
CA PRO A 60 -6.69 -27.39 8.51
C PRO A 60 -6.50 -28.85 8.05
N GLU A 61 -7.40 -29.76 8.39
CA GLU A 61 -7.37 -31.17 7.97
C GLU A 61 -7.87 -31.36 6.54
N ASP A 62 -8.75 -30.48 6.02
CA ASP A 62 -9.18 -30.51 4.62
C ASP A 62 -8.08 -30.06 3.66
N ALA A 63 -7.11 -29.26 4.15
CA ALA A 63 -5.94 -28.83 3.39
C ALA A 63 -4.84 -29.90 3.28
N ALA A 64 -4.82 -30.88 4.18
CA ALA A 64 -3.79 -31.95 4.19
C ALA A 64 -4.09 -33.11 3.23
N ASN A 65 -5.32 -33.25 2.72
CA ASN A 65 -5.73 -34.35 1.87
C ASN A 65 -5.71 -34.06 0.35
N ALA A 66 -5.22 -32.88 -0.06
CA ALA A 66 -5.01 -32.53 -1.47
C ALA A 66 -3.63 -33.00 -1.98
N THR A 67 -3.27 -34.25 -1.73
CA THR A 67 -2.05 -34.85 -2.30
C THR A 67 -2.42 -35.52 -3.63
N THR A 68 -1.89 -34.98 -4.69
CA THR A 68 -1.97 -35.21 -6.15
C THR A 68 -2.88 -34.20 -6.85
N ALA A 69 -2.56 -32.91 -6.72
CA ALA A 69 -3.09 -31.94 -7.63
C ALA A 69 -2.51 -32.17 -9.02
N ALA A 70 -3.38 -32.58 -9.97
CA ALA A 70 -3.07 -32.46 -11.40
C ALA A 70 -2.55 -31.02 -11.61
N ALA A 71 -1.38 -30.90 -12.26
CA ALA A 71 -0.77 -29.59 -12.49
C ALA A 71 -1.83 -28.67 -13.09
N VAL A 72 -2.20 -27.60 -12.36
CA VAL A 72 -3.17 -26.62 -12.84
C VAL A 72 -2.56 -26.00 -14.09
N SER A 73 -3.12 -26.33 -15.26
CA SER A 73 -2.60 -25.83 -16.53
C SER A 73 -2.87 -24.33 -16.63
N GLY A 74 -1.83 -23.55 -16.81
CA GLY A 74 -1.92 -22.08 -16.93
C GLY A 74 -0.54 -21.43 -16.83
N PRO A 75 -0.46 -20.13 -17.06
CA PRO A 75 0.82 -19.43 -17.09
C PRO A 75 1.47 -19.38 -15.73
N ARG A 76 2.74 -19.78 -15.66
CA ARG A 76 3.58 -19.54 -14.48
C ARG A 76 3.93 -18.05 -14.38
N THR A 77 3.82 -17.52 -13.19
CA THR A 77 4.04 -16.11 -12.90
C THR A 77 5.32 -15.94 -12.10
N PHE A 78 6.25 -15.13 -12.61
CA PHE A 78 7.37 -14.66 -11.80
C PHE A 78 6.89 -13.45 -11.00
N ALA A 79 6.68 -13.65 -9.71
CA ALA A 79 6.18 -12.64 -8.79
C ALA A 79 7.36 -11.93 -8.12
N VAL A 80 7.28 -10.59 -8.06
CA VAL A 80 8.28 -9.70 -7.45
C VAL A 80 7.59 -8.81 -6.44
N ASP A 81 8.05 -8.84 -5.19
CA ASP A 81 7.59 -7.98 -4.10
C ASP A 81 8.72 -6.99 -3.76
N CYS A 82 8.52 -5.74 -4.10
CA CYS A 82 9.49 -4.65 -3.96
C CYS A 82 9.26 -3.91 -2.64
N GLY A 83 10.15 -4.10 -1.69
CA GLY A 83 10.15 -3.35 -0.42
C GLY A 83 11.32 -2.38 -0.29
N GLY A 84 11.22 -1.44 0.65
CA GLY A 84 12.30 -0.48 0.92
C GLY A 84 13.61 -1.10 1.41
N GLY A 85 13.56 -2.31 2.00
CA GLY A 85 14.77 -3.01 2.50
C GLY A 85 15.18 -4.22 1.66
N GLY A 86 14.44 -4.60 0.64
CA GLY A 86 14.77 -5.77 -0.18
C GLY A 86 13.71 -6.09 -1.22
N ILE A 87 14.16 -6.75 -2.26
CA ILE A 87 13.33 -7.30 -3.34
C ILE A 87 13.18 -8.79 -3.10
N LYS A 88 11.95 -9.28 -3.07
CA LYS A 88 11.64 -10.73 -3.01
C LYS A 88 11.13 -11.18 -4.35
N THR A 89 11.56 -12.35 -4.79
CA THR A 89 11.08 -12.98 -6.02
C THR A 89 10.71 -14.43 -5.78
N ALA A 90 9.67 -14.90 -6.46
CA ALA A 90 9.24 -16.28 -6.44
C ALA A 90 8.58 -16.67 -7.77
N LEU A 91 8.72 -17.92 -8.16
CA LEU A 91 7.93 -18.50 -9.24
C LEU A 91 6.64 -19.07 -8.67
N LEU A 92 5.52 -18.75 -9.28
CA LEU A 92 4.19 -19.26 -8.90
C LEU A 92 3.59 -20.04 -10.06
N ASP A 93 2.88 -21.13 -9.73
CA ASP A 93 2.04 -21.82 -10.69
C ASP A 93 0.73 -21.04 -10.97
N ALA A 94 -0.11 -21.60 -11.83
CA ALA A 94 -1.39 -20.96 -12.18
C ALA A 94 -2.39 -20.88 -11.01
N ALA A 95 -2.21 -21.69 -9.96
CA ALA A 95 -3.00 -21.62 -8.73
C ALA A 95 -2.45 -20.59 -7.71
N GLY A 96 -1.27 -20.02 -7.97
CA GLY A 96 -0.58 -19.13 -7.03
C GLY A 96 0.27 -19.87 -6.01
N THR A 97 0.49 -21.19 -6.19
CA THR A 97 1.39 -21.95 -5.33
C THR A 97 2.83 -21.70 -5.74
N GLN A 98 3.70 -21.48 -4.76
CA GLN A 98 5.11 -21.22 -5.00
C GLN A 98 5.83 -22.49 -5.50
N ILE A 99 6.57 -22.33 -6.61
CA ILE A 99 7.43 -23.35 -7.20
C ILE A 99 8.88 -23.06 -6.79
N GLY A 100 9.48 -23.96 -6.03
CA GLY A 100 10.86 -23.78 -5.55
C GLY A 100 11.03 -22.68 -4.50
N PRO A 101 12.27 -22.34 -4.15
CA PRO A 101 12.56 -21.36 -3.10
C PRO A 101 12.34 -19.92 -3.59
N ALA A 102 11.76 -19.07 -2.73
CA ALA A 102 11.79 -17.62 -2.93
C ALA A 102 13.22 -17.09 -2.74
N ARG A 103 13.55 -16.05 -3.49
CA ARG A 103 14.80 -15.31 -3.34
C ARG A 103 14.55 -13.96 -2.68
N ARG A 104 15.59 -13.44 -2.01
CA ARG A 104 15.55 -12.11 -1.43
C ARG A 104 16.89 -11.42 -1.64
N THR A 105 16.86 -10.28 -2.34
CA THR A 105 18.01 -9.43 -2.59
C THR A 105 17.86 -8.13 -1.81
N PRO A 106 18.82 -7.77 -0.92
CA PRO A 106 18.77 -6.50 -0.20
C PRO A 106 18.86 -5.31 -1.16
N VAL A 107 18.06 -4.28 -0.93
CA VAL A 107 18.16 -2.99 -1.63
C VAL A 107 19.36 -2.21 -1.13
N ARG A 108 20.17 -1.69 -2.05
CA ARG A 108 21.29 -0.79 -1.75
C ARG A 108 20.99 0.58 -2.30
N TYR A 109 21.06 1.57 -1.45
CA TYR A 109 20.79 2.96 -1.83
C TYR A 109 22.05 3.71 -2.23
N PRO A 110 21.99 4.69 -3.18
CA PRO A 110 20.78 5.06 -3.93
C PRO A 110 20.33 3.92 -4.84
N PHE A 111 19.01 3.77 -5.04
CA PHE A 111 18.42 2.64 -5.74
C PHE A 111 17.73 3.08 -7.04
N SER A 112 18.40 2.84 -8.16
CA SER A 112 17.91 3.24 -9.49
C SER A 112 16.95 2.22 -10.12
N PRO A 113 16.13 2.61 -11.11
CA PRO A 113 15.35 1.68 -11.92
C PRO A 113 16.18 0.55 -12.52
N ALA A 114 17.35 0.87 -13.06
CA ALA A 114 18.28 -0.12 -13.64
C ALA A 114 18.75 -1.13 -12.57
N ALA A 115 18.92 -0.71 -11.32
CA ALA A 115 19.28 -1.63 -10.25
C ALA A 115 18.15 -2.63 -9.97
N LEU A 116 16.88 -2.18 -9.94
CA LEU A 116 15.71 -3.05 -9.83
C LEU A 116 15.65 -4.05 -10.98
N GLU A 117 15.75 -3.57 -12.21
CA GLU A 117 15.74 -4.41 -13.41
C GLU A 117 16.84 -5.48 -13.38
N ASN A 118 18.03 -5.11 -12.93
CA ASN A 118 19.17 -6.04 -12.83
C ASN A 118 18.96 -7.11 -11.75
N ILE A 119 18.36 -6.77 -10.60
CA ILE A 119 18.00 -7.76 -9.58
C ILE A 119 16.99 -8.76 -10.15
N ILE A 120 15.91 -8.27 -10.76
CA ILE A 120 14.89 -9.14 -11.36
C ILE A 120 15.51 -10.02 -12.45
N ALA A 121 16.39 -9.48 -13.28
CA ALA A 121 17.06 -10.24 -14.34
C ALA A 121 18.01 -11.31 -13.81
N ALA A 122 18.76 -11.01 -12.74
CA ALA A 122 19.64 -11.98 -12.11
C ALA A 122 18.85 -13.15 -11.50
N ASP A 123 17.75 -12.85 -10.80
CA ASP A 123 16.89 -13.88 -10.20
C ASP A 123 16.17 -14.71 -11.27
N ALA A 124 15.73 -14.09 -12.37
CA ALA A 124 15.14 -14.79 -13.51
C ALA A 124 16.17 -15.70 -14.21
N ALA A 125 17.43 -15.25 -14.34
CA ALA A 125 18.49 -16.07 -14.90
C ALA A 125 18.83 -17.28 -14.01
N ALA A 126 18.87 -17.09 -12.69
CA ALA A 126 19.05 -18.16 -11.74
C ALA A 126 17.90 -19.18 -11.81
N LEU A 127 16.66 -18.74 -11.94
CA LEU A 127 15.50 -19.59 -12.12
C LEU A 127 15.62 -20.47 -13.39
N ARG A 128 16.05 -19.88 -14.51
CA ARG A 128 16.28 -20.61 -15.76
C ARG A 128 17.42 -21.63 -15.66
N ALA A 129 18.48 -21.28 -14.93
CA ALA A 129 19.58 -22.22 -14.65
C ALA A 129 19.13 -23.46 -13.85
N GLU A 130 18.06 -23.32 -13.08
CA GLU A 130 17.39 -24.42 -12.34
C GLU A 130 16.38 -25.19 -13.22
N GLY A 131 16.30 -24.90 -14.52
CA GLY A 131 15.39 -25.57 -15.45
C GLY A 131 13.95 -25.04 -15.40
N CYS A 132 13.72 -23.90 -14.75
CA CYS A 132 12.41 -23.26 -14.66
C CYS A 132 12.34 -22.00 -15.54
N ASP A 133 11.15 -21.68 -16.05
CA ASP A 133 10.87 -20.41 -16.76
C ASP A 133 9.46 -19.96 -16.40
N PHE A 134 9.12 -18.72 -16.79
CA PHE A 134 7.83 -18.10 -16.54
C PHE A 134 7.24 -17.51 -17.83
N GLU A 135 5.93 -17.44 -17.87
CA GLU A 135 5.18 -16.91 -19.01
C GLU A 135 4.76 -15.44 -18.82
N ARG A 136 4.71 -14.95 -17.57
CA ARG A 136 4.33 -13.57 -17.24
C ARG A 136 5.03 -13.08 -15.96
N LEU A 137 5.12 -11.76 -15.79
CA LEU A 137 5.76 -11.10 -14.65
C LEU A 137 4.75 -10.23 -13.91
N THR A 138 4.68 -10.36 -12.58
CA THR A 138 3.93 -9.45 -11.72
C THR A 138 4.87 -8.78 -10.72
N VAL A 139 4.82 -7.45 -10.63
CA VAL A 139 5.66 -6.66 -9.73
C VAL A 139 4.77 -5.81 -8.84
N GLY A 140 4.87 -6.02 -7.53
CA GLY A 140 4.33 -5.16 -6.50
C GLY A 140 5.37 -4.13 -6.08
N MET A 141 5.08 -2.84 -6.21
CA MET A 141 6.00 -1.74 -5.90
C MET A 141 5.42 -0.80 -4.84
N PRO A 142 6.26 -0.24 -3.94
CA PRO A 142 5.82 0.77 -3.00
C PRO A 142 5.56 2.10 -3.70
N GLY A 143 4.46 2.76 -3.33
CA GLY A 143 4.09 4.10 -3.79
C GLY A 143 2.99 4.14 -4.83
N MET A 144 2.84 5.29 -5.44
CA MET A 144 1.73 5.56 -6.35
C MET A 144 2.09 5.20 -7.78
N LEU A 145 1.32 4.29 -8.37
CA LEU A 145 1.42 3.88 -9.77
C LEU A 145 0.13 4.21 -10.52
N ARG A 146 0.27 4.49 -11.82
CA ARG A 146 -0.84 4.66 -12.75
C ARG A 146 -0.55 3.86 -14.02
N HIS A 147 -1.26 2.76 -14.22
CA HIS A 147 -1.10 1.88 -15.39
C HIS A 147 0.35 1.40 -15.62
N GLY A 148 1.09 1.17 -14.53
CA GLY A 148 2.50 0.76 -14.58
C GLY A 148 3.50 1.90 -14.69
N VAL A 149 3.05 3.16 -14.73
CA VAL A 149 3.90 4.35 -14.65
C VAL A 149 4.06 4.76 -13.19
N VAL A 150 5.30 4.98 -12.76
CA VAL A 150 5.62 5.46 -11.42
C VAL A 150 5.26 6.94 -11.32
N VAL A 151 4.23 7.28 -10.53
CA VAL A 151 3.92 8.67 -10.20
C VAL A 151 4.82 9.15 -9.08
N TYR A 152 5.03 8.29 -8.07
CA TYR A 152 5.84 8.57 -6.91
C TYR A 152 6.20 7.27 -6.19
N THR A 153 7.45 7.13 -5.73
CA THR A 153 7.87 6.00 -4.87
C THR A 153 8.60 6.52 -3.63
N PRO A 154 8.03 6.38 -2.41
CA PRO A 154 8.53 7.06 -1.22
C PRO A 154 9.91 6.57 -0.77
N HIS A 155 10.28 5.35 -1.13
CA HIS A 155 11.53 4.73 -0.68
C HIS A 155 12.68 4.95 -1.66
N TYR A 156 12.46 4.72 -2.96
CA TYR A 156 13.54 4.62 -3.94
C TYR A 156 14.11 5.96 -4.38
N ILE A 157 13.38 7.05 -4.15
CA ILE A 157 13.86 8.41 -4.39
C ILE A 157 14.67 9.00 -3.22
N ARG A 158 15.14 8.16 -2.30
CA ARG A 158 15.86 8.55 -1.10
C ARG A 158 17.35 8.15 -1.19
N ARG A 159 18.22 8.93 -0.53
CA ARG A 159 19.68 8.71 -0.58
C ARG A 159 20.12 7.45 0.12
N ALA A 160 19.51 7.11 1.24
CA ALA A 160 19.93 6.02 2.11
C ALA A 160 18.75 5.16 2.62
N GLY A 161 17.62 5.16 1.92
CA GLY A 161 16.45 4.40 2.28
C GLY A 161 15.32 5.22 2.90
N PRO A 162 14.25 4.56 3.35
CA PRO A 162 13.07 5.21 3.91
C PRO A 162 13.41 6.27 4.96
N HIS A 163 12.63 7.36 4.99
CA HIS A 163 12.74 8.49 5.93
C HIS A 163 14.07 9.29 5.88
N THR A 164 14.95 9.05 4.89
CA THR A 164 16.14 9.87 4.65
C THR A 164 15.84 11.01 3.66
N ARG A 165 16.85 11.85 3.38
CA ARG A 165 16.71 12.96 2.44
C ARG A 165 16.42 12.46 1.03
N LEU A 166 15.63 13.25 0.28
CA LEU A 166 15.39 13.04 -1.15
C LEU A 166 16.71 13.09 -1.93
N ASP A 167 16.79 12.27 -2.95
CA ASP A 167 17.84 12.29 -3.96
C ASP A 167 17.22 12.77 -5.28
N PRO A 168 17.55 13.98 -5.74
CA PRO A 168 16.96 14.54 -6.97
C PRO A 168 17.23 13.72 -8.22
N GLU A 169 18.37 13.02 -8.30
CA GLU A 169 18.69 12.13 -9.44
C GLU A 169 17.77 10.91 -9.44
N MET A 170 17.55 10.31 -8.27
CA MET A 170 16.65 9.17 -8.14
C MET A 170 15.19 9.60 -8.34
N GLU A 171 14.82 10.77 -7.85
CA GLU A 171 13.47 11.32 -8.09
C GLU A 171 13.22 11.52 -9.60
N ALA A 172 14.16 12.11 -10.32
CA ALA A 172 14.07 12.28 -11.77
C ALA A 172 14.09 10.94 -12.52
N ALA A 173 14.80 9.93 -12.02
CA ALA A 173 14.91 8.62 -12.66
C ALA A 173 13.65 7.77 -12.48
N TRP A 174 12.96 7.89 -11.34
CA TRP A 174 11.77 7.09 -11.03
C TRP A 174 10.48 7.75 -11.45
N ASN A 175 10.29 9.04 -11.20
CA ASN A 175 9.02 9.72 -11.47
C ASN A 175 8.76 9.84 -12.98
N GLY A 176 7.60 9.37 -13.42
CA GLY A 176 7.23 9.34 -14.84
C GLY A 176 7.73 8.13 -15.62
N LEU A 177 8.51 7.23 -15.00
CA LEU A 177 9.00 6.02 -15.67
C LEU A 177 7.85 5.01 -15.88
N ASP A 178 7.64 4.57 -17.11
CA ASP A 178 6.81 3.38 -17.39
C ASP A 178 7.64 2.12 -17.12
N ILE A 179 7.70 1.72 -15.84
CA ILE A 179 8.45 0.54 -15.41
C ILE A 179 7.83 -0.74 -15.93
N ARG A 180 6.51 -0.77 -16.17
CA ARG A 180 5.83 -1.90 -16.80
C ARG A 180 6.35 -2.12 -18.21
N ALA A 181 6.41 -1.07 -19.04
CA ALA A 181 6.92 -1.16 -20.40
C ALA A 181 8.41 -1.53 -20.43
N ALA A 182 9.22 -0.97 -19.53
CA ALA A 182 10.65 -1.29 -19.43
C ALA A 182 10.87 -2.77 -19.12
N LEU A 183 10.17 -3.32 -18.11
CA LEU A 183 10.28 -4.72 -17.75
C LEU A 183 9.69 -5.65 -18.83
N ALA A 184 8.55 -5.29 -19.44
CA ALA A 184 7.97 -6.07 -20.52
C ALA A 184 8.92 -6.19 -21.71
N ALA A 185 9.60 -5.09 -22.10
CA ALA A 185 10.62 -5.08 -23.15
C ALA A 185 11.82 -5.94 -22.78
N ARG A 186 12.34 -5.80 -21.54
CA ARG A 186 13.53 -6.53 -21.07
C ARG A 186 13.34 -8.03 -21.04
N PHE A 187 12.16 -8.51 -20.61
CA PHE A 187 11.88 -9.94 -20.47
C PHE A 187 11.14 -10.54 -21.67
N SER A 188 10.64 -9.73 -22.59
CA SER A 188 9.75 -10.15 -23.69
C SER A 188 8.58 -10.98 -23.16
N ARG A 189 7.99 -10.56 -22.06
CA ARG A 189 6.87 -11.23 -21.37
C ARG A 189 5.80 -10.21 -21.00
N PRO A 190 4.52 -10.60 -20.99
CA PRO A 190 3.46 -9.82 -20.37
C PRO A 190 3.85 -9.45 -18.94
N THR A 191 3.75 -8.16 -18.61
CA THR A 191 4.17 -7.62 -17.34
C THR A 191 3.06 -6.79 -16.72
N LEU A 192 2.76 -7.04 -15.45
CA LEU A 192 1.85 -6.28 -14.62
C LEU A 192 2.64 -5.62 -13.48
N VAL A 193 2.45 -4.32 -13.30
CA VAL A 193 3.05 -3.58 -12.18
C VAL A 193 1.95 -2.84 -11.44
N LEU A 194 1.82 -3.11 -10.16
CA LEU A 194 0.83 -2.57 -9.25
C LEU A 194 1.50 -2.08 -7.95
N ASN A 195 0.76 -1.36 -7.13
CA ASN A 195 1.18 -1.14 -5.76
C ASN A 195 1.24 -2.48 -4.99
N ASP A 196 2.14 -2.61 -4.02
CA ASP A 196 2.33 -3.83 -3.23
C ASP A 196 1.06 -4.24 -2.44
N ALA A 197 0.31 -3.27 -1.92
CA ALA A 197 -0.97 -3.53 -1.27
C ALA A 197 -2.07 -3.95 -2.26
N GLU A 198 -2.03 -3.50 -3.51
CA GLU A 198 -2.95 -3.95 -4.57
C GLU A 198 -2.69 -5.41 -4.95
N VAL A 199 -1.41 -5.81 -5.01
CA VAL A 199 -1.05 -7.23 -5.21
C VAL A 199 -1.52 -8.07 -4.02
N ALA A 200 -1.34 -7.60 -2.79
CA ALA A 200 -1.82 -8.30 -1.60
C ALA A 200 -3.36 -8.39 -1.58
N ALA A 201 -4.05 -7.34 -2.04
CA ALA A 201 -5.52 -7.34 -2.17
C ALA A 201 -6.00 -8.43 -3.14
N ALA A 202 -5.34 -8.60 -4.27
CA ALA A 202 -5.70 -9.63 -5.24
C ALA A 202 -5.69 -11.05 -4.67
N ALA A 203 -4.88 -11.32 -3.64
CA ALA A 203 -4.88 -12.61 -2.94
C ALA A 203 -6.11 -12.83 -2.06
N THR A 204 -6.76 -11.76 -1.61
CA THR A 204 -7.69 -11.81 -0.47
C THR A 204 -9.11 -11.40 -0.79
N VAL A 205 -9.30 -10.41 -1.66
CA VAL A 205 -10.64 -9.89 -1.97
C VAL A 205 -11.53 -10.96 -2.59
N THR A 206 -12.81 -10.87 -2.27
CA THR A 206 -13.84 -11.79 -2.76
C THR A 206 -14.60 -11.24 -3.97
N GLY A 207 -14.46 -9.95 -4.26
CA GLY A 207 -15.19 -9.22 -5.29
C GLY A 207 -16.63 -8.90 -4.90
N ARG A 208 -16.94 -8.80 -3.60
CA ARG A 208 -18.29 -8.53 -3.10
C ARG A 208 -18.33 -7.22 -2.34
N GLY A 209 -19.12 -6.26 -2.85
CA GLY A 209 -19.24 -4.94 -2.23
C GLY A 209 -17.94 -4.16 -2.25
N LEU A 210 -17.82 -3.20 -1.34
CA LEU A 210 -16.65 -2.35 -1.19
C LEU A 210 -15.66 -3.00 -0.20
N GLU A 211 -14.56 -3.50 -0.72
CA GLU A 211 -13.50 -4.18 0.01
C GLU A 211 -12.26 -3.27 0.11
N VAL A 212 -11.74 -3.12 1.31
CA VAL A 212 -10.51 -2.33 1.56
C VAL A 212 -9.44 -3.22 2.16
N VAL A 213 -8.23 -3.13 1.64
CA VAL A 213 -7.06 -3.78 2.21
C VAL A 213 -6.14 -2.71 2.75
N LEU A 214 -5.73 -2.84 4.01
CA LEU A 214 -4.69 -2.02 4.63
C LEU A 214 -3.52 -2.92 5.01
N THR A 215 -2.32 -2.54 4.59
CA THR A 215 -1.09 -3.27 4.94
C THR A 215 -0.20 -2.42 5.83
N PHE A 216 0.27 -3.01 6.92
CA PHE A 216 1.19 -2.37 7.87
C PHE A 216 2.59 -2.93 7.69
N GLY A 217 3.49 -2.10 7.17
CA GLY A 217 4.90 -2.38 6.95
C GLY A 217 5.76 -1.21 7.40
N THR A 218 6.68 -0.74 6.55
CA THR A 218 7.43 0.51 6.77
C THR A 218 6.47 1.69 6.94
N GLY A 219 5.39 1.72 6.15
CA GLY A 219 4.28 2.65 6.22
C GLY A 219 2.93 1.95 6.11
N LEU A 220 1.89 2.70 5.79
CA LEU A 220 0.54 2.24 5.51
C LEU A 220 0.36 2.03 4.00
N GLY A 221 0.24 0.79 3.54
CA GLY A 221 -0.24 0.49 2.20
C GLY A 221 -1.76 0.32 2.18
N ASN A 222 -2.38 0.57 1.03
CA ASN A 222 -3.81 0.38 0.87
C ASN A 222 -4.21 -0.05 -0.55
N ALA A 223 -5.31 -0.77 -0.64
CA ALA A 223 -6.01 -1.03 -1.90
C ALA A 223 -7.53 -0.97 -1.66
N ILE A 224 -8.26 -0.53 -2.67
CA ILE A 224 -9.72 -0.45 -2.66
C ILE A 224 -10.23 -1.24 -3.87
N VAL A 225 -11.17 -2.14 -3.62
CA VAL A 225 -11.82 -2.95 -4.65
C VAL A 225 -13.33 -2.84 -4.46
N ASP A 226 -14.03 -2.39 -5.48
CA ASP A 226 -15.48 -2.32 -5.48
C ASP A 226 -16.06 -3.36 -6.42
N SER A 227 -16.80 -4.32 -5.88
CA SER A 227 -17.47 -5.36 -6.66
C SER A 227 -16.55 -6.09 -7.63
N GLY A 228 -15.30 -6.36 -7.19
CA GLY A 228 -14.26 -7.02 -7.98
C GLY A 228 -13.50 -6.09 -8.95
N VAL A 229 -13.76 -4.79 -8.92
CA VAL A 229 -13.07 -3.78 -9.74
C VAL A 229 -12.07 -3.01 -8.89
N LEU A 230 -10.80 -3.03 -9.27
CA LEU A 230 -9.75 -2.29 -8.59
C LEU A 230 -9.94 -0.78 -8.83
N ALA A 231 -10.12 -0.03 -7.76
CA ALA A 231 -10.18 1.43 -7.80
C ALA A 231 -8.79 2.04 -8.14
N PRO A 232 -8.75 3.28 -8.66
CA PRO A 232 -7.47 3.97 -8.80
C PRO A 232 -6.76 4.06 -7.45
N HIS A 233 -5.47 3.75 -7.44
CA HIS A 233 -4.67 3.80 -6.22
C HIS A 233 -4.65 5.21 -5.61
N LEU A 234 -4.94 5.29 -4.31
CA LEU A 234 -4.82 6.46 -3.47
C LEU A 234 -3.74 6.20 -2.42
N GLU A 235 -2.88 7.18 -2.17
CA GLU A 235 -1.78 7.03 -1.20
C GLU A 235 -2.25 7.53 0.18
N PHE A 236 -2.97 6.68 0.93
CA PHE A 236 -3.49 7.05 2.26
C PHE A 236 -2.38 7.34 3.27
N SER A 237 -1.22 6.75 3.10
CA SER A 237 -0.05 6.98 3.95
C SER A 237 0.26 8.46 4.11
N HIS A 238 0.07 9.25 3.04
CA HIS A 238 0.34 10.69 2.99
C HIS A 238 -0.85 11.56 3.38
N ALA A 239 -2.04 10.99 3.57
CA ALA A 239 -3.19 11.78 4.01
C ALA A 239 -2.97 12.31 5.44
N PRO A 240 -3.42 13.54 5.74
CA PRO A 240 -3.32 14.09 7.08
C PRO A 240 -4.27 13.36 8.04
N LEU A 241 -3.75 12.93 9.19
CA LEU A 241 -4.55 12.28 10.23
C LEU A 241 -4.87 13.26 11.37
N ARG A 242 -3.85 13.95 11.91
CA ARG A 242 -4.04 14.96 12.98
C ARG A 242 -2.84 15.90 13.07
N TRP A 243 -3.08 17.16 13.38
CA TRP A 243 -2.05 18.17 13.66
C TRP A 243 -0.93 18.23 12.61
N GLY A 244 -1.27 18.02 11.34
CA GLY A 244 -0.30 18.00 10.24
C GLY A 244 0.51 16.72 10.12
N LEU A 245 0.29 15.72 10.99
CA LEU A 245 0.89 14.39 10.87
C LEU A 245 0.06 13.54 9.91
N THR A 246 0.76 12.76 9.10
CA THR A 246 0.17 11.80 8.16
C THR A 246 -0.15 10.47 8.84
N TYR A 247 -0.83 9.57 8.11
CA TYR A 247 -1.02 8.20 8.61
C TYR A 247 0.32 7.51 8.85
N ASP A 248 1.32 7.68 7.97
CA ASP A 248 2.65 7.09 8.16
C ASP A 248 3.36 7.62 9.40
N ASP A 249 3.24 8.91 9.70
CA ASP A 249 3.82 9.50 10.91
C ASP A 249 3.20 8.94 12.20
N VAL A 250 1.97 8.43 12.14
CA VAL A 250 1.23 7.99 13.34
C VAL A 250 1.22 6.47 13.50
N ILE A 251 1.18 5.72 12.41
CA ILE A 251 1.07 4.25 12.44
C ILE A 251 2.14 3.51 11.63
N GLY A 252 3.13 4.20 11.06
CA GLY A 252 4.28 3.57 10.40
C GLY A 252 5.21 2.86 11.38
N GLU A 253 6.18 2.14 10.85
CA GLU A 253 7.13 1.30 11.60
C GLU A 253 7.95 2.09 12.64
N ILE A 254 8.42 3.29 12.28
CA ILE A 254 9.20 4.14 13.21
C ILE A 254 8.38 4.45 14.45
N GLU A 255 7.11 4.83 14.27
CA GLU A 255 6.23 5.16 15.39
C GLU A 255 5.87 3.90 16.20
N ARG A 256 5.71 2.74 15.55
CA ARG A 256 5.52 1.47 16.23
C ARG A 256 6.70 1.15 17.18
N ILE A 257 7.93 1.30 16.68
CA ILE A 257 9.14 1.05 17.49
C ILE A 257 9.23 2.04 18.66
N ARG A 258 8.89 3.31 18.42
CA ARG A 258 8.89 4.35 19.45
C ARG A 258 7.84 4.13 20.54
N LEU A 259 6.65 3.72 20.20
CA LEU A 259 5.50 3.56 21.11
C LEU A 259 5.43 2.18 21.78
N GLY A 260 6.00 1.16 21.14
CA GLY A 260 5.74 -0.25 21.43
C GLY A 260 4.38 -0.72 20.89
N ASP A 261 4.24 -2.04 20.73
CA ASP A 261 3.11 -2.66 20.04
C ASP A 261 1.74 -2.31 20.66
N ALA A 262 1.65 -2.20 21.99
CA ALA A 262 0.38 -1.92 22.66
C ALA A 262 -0.14 -0.49 22.41
N ALA A 263 0.71 0.53 22.49
CA ALA A 263 0.30 1.89 22.25
C ALA A 263 0.07 2.13 20.75
N TRP A 264 0.93 1.55 19.90
CA TRP A 264 0.79 1.58 18.45
C TRP A 264 -0.53 0.92 17.99
N SER A 265 -0.89 -0.24 18.52
CA SER A 265 -2.16 -0.90 18.19
C SER A 265 -3.39 -0.02 18.44
N ARG A 266 -3.36 0.78 19.52
CA ARG A 266 -4.43 1.76 19.79
C ARG A 266 -4.47 2.89 18.74
N GLN A 267 -3.30 3.30 18.20
CA GLN A 267 -3.27 4.28 17.11
C GLN A 267 -3.80 3.68 15.81
N VAL A 268 -3.46 2.41 15.51
CA VAL A 268 -4.01 1.69 14.36
C VAL A 268 -5.53 1.62 14.44
N ALA A 269 -6.11 1.26 15.60
CA ALA A 269 -7.55 1.24 15.77
C ALA A 269 -8.19 2.61 15.48
N ARG A 270 -7.60 3.70 16.00
CA ARG A 270 -8.09 5.07 15.74
C ARG A 270 -7.96 5.47 14.27
N ALA A 271 -6.88 5.06 13.60
CA ALA A 271 -6.70 5.29 12.17
C ALA A 271 -7.80 4.58 11.35
N ILE A 272 -8.10 3.34 11.67
CA ILE A 272 -9.21 2.57 11.06
C ILE A 272 -10.55 3.27 11.33
N GLU A 273 -10.82 3.66 12.55
CA GLU A 273 -12.03 4.38 12.95
C GLU A 273 -12.18 5.72 12.22
N SER A 274 -11.07 6.42 11.90
CA SER A 274 -11.10 7.67 11.16
C SER A 274 -11.33 7.49 9.66
N LEU A 275 -10.92 6.35 9.09
CA LEU A 275 -11.14 6.03 7.67
C LEU A 275 -12.55 5.51 7.39
N TYR A 276 -13.15 4.80 8.34
CA TYR A 276 -14.45 4.17 8.14
C TYR A 276 -15.57 5.16 7.71
N PRO A 277 -15.79 6.32 8.36
CA PRO A 277 -16.82 7.26 7.94
C PRO A 277 -16.58 7.87 6.55
N VAL A 278 -15.33 7.83 6.07
CA VAL A 278 -14.94 8.37 4.75
C VAL A 278 -15.18 7.34 3.65
N ILE A 279 -14.88 6.07 3.91
CA ILE A 279 -14.88 5.02 2.88
C ILE A 279 -16.15 4.17 2.96
N ARG A 280 -16.59 3.79 4.18
CA ARG A 280 -17.78 2.94 4.42
C ARG A 280 -17.66 1.56 3.75
N TRP A 281 -16.52 0.89 3.95
CA TRP A 281 -16.31 -0.47 3.42
C TRP A 281 -17.28 -1.49 3.99
N ASP A 282 -17.59 -2.50 3.18
CA ASP A 282 -18.31 -3.69 3.60
C ASP A 282 -17.37 -4.68 4.30
N THR A 283 -16.13 -4.81 3.79
CA THR A 283 -15.09 -5.65 4.39
C THR A 283 -13.75 -4.93 4.43
N LEU A 284 -13.09 -4.99 5.59
CA LEU A 284 -11.72 -4.51 5.78
C LEU A 284 -10.77 -5.68 6.00
N TYR A 285 -9.69 -5.73 5.23
CA TYR A 285 -8.60 -6.68 5.41
C TYR A 285 -7.39 -5.97 6.00
N LEU A 286 -6.76 -6.57 7.02
CA LEU A 286 -5.54 -6.06 7.65
C LEU A 286 -4.39 -7.05 7.44
N GLY A 287 -3.32 -6.59 6.76
CA GLY A 287 -2.16 -7.37 6.41
C GLY A 287 -0.84 -6.65 6.62
N GLY A 288 0.21 -7.18 5.98
CA GLY A 288 1.58 -6.67 6.12
C GLY A 288 2.32 -7.23 7.33
N GLY A 289 3.64 -7.03 7.37
CA GLY A 289 4.51 -7.62 8.38
C GLY A 289 4.19 -7.21 9.82
N ASN A 290 3.65 -6.02 10.01
CA ASN A 290 3.31 -5.49 11.33
C ASN A 290 1.87 -5.80 11.77
N ALA A 291 1.01 -6.33 10.90
CA ALA A 291 -0.36 -6.71 11.28
C ALA A 291 -0.36 -7.76 12.43
N ALA A 292 0.63 -8.65 12.45
CA ALA A 292 0.81 -9.62 13.53
C ALA A 292 1.16 -8.98 14.89
N ARG A 293 1.59 -7.72 14.92
CA ARG A 293 1.93 -6.95 16.12
C ARG A 293 0.73 -6.25 16.77
N ILE A 294 -0.40 -6.21 16.07
CA ILE A 294 -1.65 -5.68 16.64
C ILE A 294 -2.06 -6.57 17.81
N THR A 295 -2.20 -5.97 18.99
CA THR A 295 -2.51 -6.72 20.22
C THR A 295 -3.88 -7.39 20.15
N GLU A 296 -4.03 -8.50 20.87
CA GLU A 296 -5.26 -9.28 20.87
C GLU A 296 -6.47 -8.44 21.31
N SER A 297 -6.33 -7.62 22.32
CA SER A 297 -7.41 -6.73 22.78
C SER A 297 -7.89 -5.73 21.72
N VAL A 298 -7.00 -5.31 20.80
CA VAL A 298 -7.38 -4.46 19.67
C VAL A 298 -7.97 -5.31 18.54
N ARG A 299 -7.45 -6.53 18.31
CA ARG A 299 -8.02 -7.48 17.35
C ARG A 299 -9.46 -7.84 17.69
N GLU A 300 -9.72 -8.17 18.96
CA GLU A 300 -11.07 -8.46 19.48
C GLU A 300 -12.02 -7.28 19.28
N ARG A 301 -11.57 -6.06 19.57
CA ARG A 301 -12.37 -4.84 19.36
C ARG A 301 -12.71 -4.59 17.89
N LEU A 302 -11.80 -4.94 16.98
CA LEU A 302 -12.00 -4.79 15.53
C LEU A 302 -12.75 -6.00 14.92
N SER A 303 -12.91 -7.09 15.65
CA SER A 303 -13.55 -8.31 15.15
C SER A 303 -15.00 -8.06 14.74
N GLY A 304 -15.44 -8.74 13.67
CA GLY A 304 -16.78 -8.60 13.09
C GLY A 304 -16.86 -7.79 11.80
N SER A 305 -15.96 -6.83 11.59
CA SER A 305 -15.85 -6.08 10.33
C SER A 305 -14.46 -6.15 9.68
N VAL A 306 -13.53 -6.89 10.32
CA VAL A 306 -12.11 -6.93 9.94
C VAL A 306 -11.61 -8.36 9.80
N VAL A 307 -10.94 -8.63 8.68
CA VAL A 307 -10.28 -9.90 8.39
C VAL A 307 -8.76 -9.71 8.44
N PHE A 308 -8.07 -10.48 9.28
CA PHE A 308 -6.60 -10.48 9.30
C PHE A 308 -6.05 -11.44 8.25
N ILE A 309 -5.18 -10.95 7.39
CA ILE A 309 -4.59 -11.73 6.30
C ILE A 309 -3.11 -12.04 6.55
N PRO A 310 -2.62 -13.22 6.12
CA PRO A 310 -1.23 -13.60 6.32
C PRO A 310 -0.29 -12.73 5.48
N ASN A 311 0.95 -12.56 5.95
CA ASN A 311 1.96 -11.75 5.27
C ASN A 311 2.40 -12.32 3.89
N ALA A 312 2.07 -13.59 3.60
CA ALA A 312 2.36 -14.22 2.30
C ALA A 312 1.47 -13.69 1.15
N ALA A 313 0.39 -12.97 1.44
CA ALA A 313 -0.56 -12.45 0.45
C ALA A 313 0.10 -11.57 -0.62
N GLY A 314 1.12 -10.77 -0.25
CA GLY A 314 1.86 -9.93 -1.19
C GLY A 314 2.54 -10.71 -2.32
N MET A 315 2.91 -11.96 -2.11
CA MET A 315 3.50 -12.81 -3.14
C MET A 315 2.43 -13.62 -3.90
N SER A 316 1.56 -14.32 -3.19
CA SER A 316 0.53 -15.19 -3.79
C SER A 316 -0.49 -14.40 -4.62
N GLY A 317 -0.73 -13.14 -4.31
CA GLY A 317 -1.57 -12.23 -5.09
C GLY A 317 -1.08 -11.99 -6.51
N GLY A 318 0.20 -12.22 -6.79
CA GLY A 318 0.81 -11.99 -8.11
C GLY A 318 0.13 -12.73 -9.26
N VAL A 319 -0.53 -13.85 -9.01
CA VAL A 319 -1.30 -14.59 -10.03
C VAL A 319 -2.69 -13.97 -10.21
N ARG A 320 -3.44 -13.79 -9.11
CA ARG A 320 -4.82 -13.27 -9.15
C ARG A 320 -4.91 -11.79 -9.52
N ALA A 321 -3.82 -11.05 -9.41
CA ALA A 321 -3.73 -9.65 -9.85
C ALA A 321 -4.08 -9.49 -11.34
N TRP A 322 -3.78 -10.48 -12.16
CA TRP A 322 -4.14 -10.48 -13.59
C TRP A 322 -5.66 -10.54 -13.79
N ASP A 323 -6.36 -11.36 -13.02
CA ASP A 323 -7.81 -11.47 -13.10
C ASP A 323 -8.49 -10.19 -12.60
N LEU A 324 -7.97 -9.63 -11.50
CA LEU A 324 -8.47 -8.38 -10.92
C LEU A 324 -8.31 -7.20 -11.89
N VAL A 325 -7.15 -7.07 -12.54
CA VAL A 325 -6.90 -6.00 -13.53
C VAL A 325 -7.75 -6.21 -14.77
N ALA A 326 -7.85 -7.45 -15.28
CA ALA A 326 -8.68 -7.75 -16.43
C ALA A 326 -10.18 -7.47 -16.17
N ALA A 327 -10.67 -7.73 -14.96
CA ALA A 327 -12.03 -7.35 -14.55
C ALA A 327 -12.21 -5.84 -14.56
N SER A 328 -11.22 -5.09 -14.04
CA SER A 328 -11.23 -3.63 -14.02
C SER A 328 -11.18 -3.01 -15.42
N GLU A 329 -10.42 -3.60 -16.34
CA GLU A 329 -10.35 -3.14 -17.74
C GLU A 329 -11.67 -3.39 -18.47
N ARG A 330 -12.31 -4.55 -18.26
CA ARG A 330 -13.64 -4.83 -18.83
C ARG A 330 -14.68 -3.84 -18.33
N ALA A 331 -14.75 -3.61 -17.01
CA ALA A 331 -15.71 -2.67 -16.43
C ALA A 331 -15.54 -1.23 -16.96
N ARG A 332 -14.30 -0.81 -17.26
CA ARG A 332 -14.03 0.51 -17.88
C ARG A 332 -14.42 0.57 -19.37
N ALA A 333 -14.34 -0.54 -20.09
CA ALA A 333 -14.70 -0.61 -21.50
C ALA A 333 -16.24 -0.61 -21.73
N GLU A 334 -17.00 -0.96 -20.69
CA GLU A 334 -18.46 -0.99 -20.71
C GLU A 334 -19.11 0.35 -20.31
N GLN A 335 -18.32 1.34 -19.85
CA GLN A 335 -18.73 2.70 -19.50
C GLN A 335 -18.59 3.66 -20.67
#